data_2fa92acb4ddcae591f854e020b018805
#
_entry.id   2fa92acb4ddcae591f854e020b018805
#
_cell.length_a   1.000
_cell.length_b   1.000
_cell.length_c   1.000
_cell.angle_alpha   90.00
_cell.angle_beta   90.00
_cell.angle_gamma   90.00
#
_symmetry.space_group_name_H-M   'P 1'
#
loop_
_entity.id
_entity.type
_entity.pdbx_description
1 polymer ?
#
loop_
_entity_poly.entity_id
_entity_poly.type
_entity_poly.pdbx_seq_one_letter_code
_entity_poly.pdbx_strand_id
1 'polypeptide(L)'
;QKDSAQQVAESQINLWRGNVLKKIGNNYIEQVPLDKGILRWDENKFPLKISIKDKSEQQLPSYYQEEILKAFTQWQASSGFITFATVQNENNADIIINIEPTPSDMCSEKNCKYVVGFTTPYVKGGNLKNMTITLYAKDAYNNFFSDKELYNTILHEIGHALGIMGHSYSTEDLMYMATDNSSGFFAPYRSSFQYLSQQDLNTILLLYKLIPDICNTPINKSDIKGKIYAPII
;
A
#
# COMPACT_ATOMS: atom_id res chain seq x y z
N GLN A 1 0.95 20.74 -35.50
CA GLN A 1 1.18 19.38 -36.01
C GLN A 1 2.20 18.70 -35.11
N LYS A 2 1.82 17.57 -34.52
CA LYS A 2 2.79 16.75 -33.78
C LYS A 2 3.84 16.21 -34.74
N ASP A 3 5.09 16.21 -34.31
CA ASP A 3 6.20 15.65 -35.08
C ASP A 3 5.92 14.16 -35.39
N SER A 4 6.27 13.70 -36.57
CA SER A 4 6.08 12.31 -37.02
C SER A 4 6.77 11.30 -36.07
N ALA A 5 7.91 11.66 -35.50
CA ALA A 5 8.63 10.86 -34.54
C ALA A 5 7.84 10.69 -33.25
N GLN A 6 7.13 11.71 -32.77
CA GLN A 6 6.29 11.66 -31.58
C GLN A 6 5.05 10.77 -31.83
N GLN A 7 4.46 10.80 -33.01
CA GLN A 7 3.34 9.94 -33.38
C GLN A 7 3.75 8.46 -33.43
N VAL A 8 4.93 8.15 -33.94
CA VAL A 8 5.47 6.78 -33.97
C VAL A 8 5.73 6.29 -32.55
N ALA A 9 6.31 7.11 -31.68
CA ALA A 9 6.56 6.77 -30.28
C ALA A 9 5.25 6.50 -29.52
N GLU A 10 4.24 7.34 -29.68
CA GLU A 10 2.92 7.16 -29.08
C GLU A 10 2.24 5.85 -29.56
N SER A 11 2.37 5.52 -30.84
CA SER A 11 1.84 4.28 -31.41
C SER A 11 2.52 3.04 -30.83
N GLN A 12 3.85 3.06 -30.71
CA GLN A 12 4.61 1.96 -30.09
C GLN A 12 4.28 1.78 -28.62
N ILE A 13 4.16 2.87 -27.87
CA ILE A 13 3.75 2.85 -26.46
C ILE A 13 2.36 2.24 -26.31
N ASN A 14 1.41 2.62 -27.16
CA ASN A 14 0.06 2.08 -27.11
C ASN A 14 -0.01 0.59 -27.44
N LEU A 15 0.78 0.13 -28.42
CA LEU A 15 0.86 -1.29 -28.77
C LEU A 15 1.47 -2.11 -27.63
N TRP A 16 2.57 -1.66 -27.06
CA TRP A 16 3.24 -2.28 -25.92
C TRP A 16 2.30 -2.38 -24.72
N ARG A 17 1.62 -1.28 -24.38
CA ARG A 17 0.64 -1.20 -23.31
C ARG A 17 -0.47 -2.24 -23.45
N GLY A 18 -1.08 -2.37 -24.63
CA GLY A 18 -2.11 -3.36 -24.87
C GLY A 18 -1.61 -4.79 -24.63
N ASN A 19 -0.37 -5.07 -24.97
CA ASN A 19 0.26 -6.37 -24.77
C ASN A 19 0.59 -6.64 -23.29
N VAL A 20 1.05 -5.64 -22.54
CA VAL A 20 1.34 -5.77 -21.10
C VAL A 20 0.06 -5.98 -20.30
N LEU A 21 -0.98 -5.19 -20.56
CA LEU A 21 -2.28 -5.34 -19.90
C LEU A 21 -2.89 -6.71 -20.13
N LYS A 22 -2.79 -7.27 -21.33
CA LYS A 22 -3.25 -8.63 -21.63
C LYS A 22 -2.47 -9.70 -20.88
N LYS A 23 -1.18 -9.49 -20.64
CA LYS A 23 -0.31 -10.46 -19.95
C LYS A 23 -0.44 -10.42 -18.42
N ILE A 24 -0.79 -9.27 -17.86
CA ILE A 24 -0.86 -9.10 -16.40
C ILE A 24 -2.16 -9.65 -15.83
N GLY A 25 -3.23 -9.74 -16.64
CA GLY A 25 -4.54 -10.23 -16.18
C GLY A 25 -5.36 -9.18 -15.42
N ASN A 26 -6.35 -9.64 -14.68
CA ASN A 26 -7.25 -8.77 -13.92
C ASN A 26 -6.49 -8.00 -12.84
N ASN A 27 -6.76 -6.71 -12.74
CA ASN A 27 -6.14 -5.80 -11.79
C ASN A 27 -7.05 -4.59 -11.54
N TYR A 28 -6.74 -3.81 -10.52
CA TYR A 28 -7.46 -2.59 -10.16
C TYR A 28 -6.57 -1.33 -10.22
N ILE A 29 -5.65 -1.27 -11.17
CA ILE A 29 -4.72 -0.14 -11.29
C ILE A 29 -5.44 1.21 -11.48
N GLU A 30 -6.67 1.21 -12.01
CA GLU A 30 -7.46 2.43 -12.17
C GLU A 30 -7.95 3.01 -10.84
N GLN A 31 -7.99 2.20 -9.77
CA GLN A 31 -8.34 2.61 -8.41
C GLN A 31 -7.12 3.00 -7.57
N VAL A 32 -5.91 2.69 -8.02
CA VAL A 32 -4.67 2.92 -7.25
C VAL A 32 -4.37 4.40 -7.01
N PRO A 33 -4.42 5.30 -8.02
CA PRO A 33 -4.12 6.69 -7.78
C PRO A 33 -5.27 7.39 -7.07
N LEU A 34 -4.90 8.21 -6.11
CA LEU A 34 -5.77 9.24 -5.55
C LEU A 34 -5.48 10.59 -6.25
N ASP A 35 -5.71 11.68 -5.55
CA ASP A 35 -5.47 13.05 -5.99
C ASP A 35 -4.02 13.36 -6.41
N LYS A 36 -3.07 12.56 -5.91
CA LYS A 36 -1.62 12.72 -6.17
C LYS A 36 -1.11 11.93 -7.37
N GLY A 37 -1.94 11.12 -8.01
CA GLY A 37 -1.59 10.31 -9.17
C GLY A 37 -0.85 9.00 -8.84
N ILE A 38 -0.09 8.48 -9.79
CA ILE A 38 0.72 7.26 -9.64
C ILE A 38 1.99 7.59 -8.87
N LEU A 39 2.13 6.94 -7.72
CA LEU A 39 3.28 7.05 -6.82
C LEU A 39 3.85 5.65 -6.58
N ARG A 40 5.17 5.53 -6.60
CA ARG A 40 5.86 4.28 -6.27
C ARG A 40 7.29 4.55 -5.82
N TRP A 41 7.93 3.54 -5.26
CA TRP A 41 9.35 3.58 -5.00
C TRP A 41 10.16 3.48 -6.30
N ASP A 42 11.33 4.08 -6.32
CA ASP A 42 12.35 3.79 -7.31
C ASP A 42 12.85 2.35 -7.09
N GLU A 43 12.93 1.56 -8.15
CA GLU A 43 13.35 0.15 -8.07
C GLU A 43 14.78 -0.01 -7.50
N ASN A 44 15.64 0.99 -7.70
CA ASN A 44 16.99 1.02 -7.13
C ASN A 44 16.99 1.18 -5.59
N LYS A 45 15.84 1.45 -4.98
CA LYS A 45 15.71 1.55 -3.53
C LYS A 45 15.62 0.20 -2.83
N PHE A 46 15.29 -0.86 -3.54
CA PHE A 46 15.19 -2.17 -2.90
C PHE A 46 16.57 -2.71 -2.46
N PRO A 47 16.68 -3.31 -1.27
CA PRO A 47 15.62 -3.54 -0.28
C PRO A 47 15.18 -2.25 0.42
N LEU A 48 13.86 -2.05 0.58
CA LEU A 48 13.32 -0.96 1.39
C LEU A 48 13.67 -1.19 2.86
N LYS A 49 14.19 -0.18 3.50
CA LYS A 49 14.58 -0.22 4.91
C LYS A 49 13.37 0.06 5.78
N ILE A 50 13.06 -0.86 6.70
CA ILE A 50 11.93 -0.75 7.62
C ILE A 50 12.41 -0.59 9.06
N SER A 51 11.73 0.28 9.82
CA SER A 51 11.95 0.45 11.26
C SER A 51 10.61 0.38 11.99
N ILE A 52 10.57 -0.37 13.09
CA ILE A 52 9.39 -0.49 13.96
C ILE A 52 9.67 0.29 15.24
N LYS A 53 8.77 1.18 15.62
CA LYS A 53 8.86 2.01 16.82
C LYS A 53 7.62 1.81 17.68
N ASP A 54 7.83 1.34 18.88
CA ASP A 54 6.81 1.33 19.91
C ASP A 54 6.82 2.68 20.64
N LYS A 55 5.76 3.45 20.42
CA LYS A 55 5.47 4.73 21.07
C LYS A 55 4.22 4.64 21.94
N SER A 56 3.69 3.44 22.14
CA SER A 56 2.41 3.22 22.81
C SER A 56 2.46 3.49 24.32
N GLU A 57 3.68 3.57 24.88
CA GLU A 57 3.91 3.70 26.32
C GLU A 57 3.27 2.54 27.15
N GLN A 58 3.06 1.40 26.51
CA GLN A 58 2.43 0.22 27.09
C GLN A 58 3.30 -1.01 26.85
N GLN A 59 3.12 -2.02 27.69
CA GLN A 59 3.72 -3.33 27.42
C GLN A 59 2.89 -4.04 26.34
N LEU A 60 3.36 -4.00 25.10
CA LEU A 60 2.71 -4.69 23.99
C LEU A 60 2.85 -6.21 24.10
N PRO A 61 1.86 -6.98 23.62
CA PRO A 61 2.02 -8.42 23.45
C PRO A 61 3.22 -8.75 22.55
N SER A 62 3.94 -9.82 22.86
CA SER A 62 5.17 -10.21 22.15
C SER A 62 4.97 -10.46 20.65
N TYR A 63 3.78 -10.91 20.26
CA TYR A 63 3.46 -11.19 18.85
C TYR A 63 3.33 -9.94 17.98
N TYR A 64 3.25 -8.71 18.55
CA TYR A 64 3.09 -7.49 17.75
C TYR A 64 4.23 -7.30 16.73
N GLN A 65 5.45 -7.37 17.19
CA GLN A 65 6.60 -7.24 16.32
C GLN A 65 6.70 -8.40 15.32
N GLU A 66 6.37 -9.61 15.76
CA GLU A 66 6.41 -10.81 14.91
C GLU A 66 5.41 -10.73 13.77
N GLU A 67 4.15 -10.38 14.04
CA GLU A 67 3.12 -10.29 13.01
C GLU A 67 3.36 -9.13 12.03
N ILE A 68 3.94 -8.02 12.50
CA ILE A 68 4.38 -6.93 11.61
C ILE A 68 5.44 -7.44 10.62
N LEU A 69 6.47 -8.09 11.10
CA LEU A 69 7.54 -8.61 10.24
C LEU A 69 7.05 -9.72 9.28
N LYS A 70 6.14 -10.55 9.75
CA LYS A 70 5.50 -11.60 8.95
C LYS A 70 4.70 -11.01 7.78
N ALA A 71 4.00 -9.90 7.97
CA ALA A 71 3.29 -9.20 6.90
C ALA A 71 4.24 -8.66 5.81
N PHE A 72 5.38 -8.08 6.19
CA PHE A 72 6.42 -7.69 5.23
C PHE A 72 6.98 -8.90 4.47
N THR A 73 7.22 -10.00 5.16
CA THR A 73 7.69 -11.25 4.56
C THR A 73 6.68 -11.79 3.53
N GLN A 74 5.38 -11.67 3.81
CA GLN A 74 4.32 -12.07 2.88
C GLN A 74 4.35 -11.27 1.58
N TRP A 75 4.49 -9.95 1.66
CA TRP A 75 4.64 -9.10 0.47
C TRP A 75 5.89 -9.47 -0.34
N GLN A 76 7.02 -9.67 0.34
CA GLN A 76 8.27 -10.07 -0.31
C GLN A 76 8.13 -11.41 -1.03
N ALA A 77 7.59 -12.42 -0.35
CA ALA A 77 7.43 -13.76 -0.91
C ALA A 77 6.45 -13.79 -2.09
N SER A 78 5.34 -13.03 -2.00
CA SER A 78 4.29 -13.05 -3.00
C SER A 78 4.62 -12.21 -4.24
N SER A 79 5.28 -11.06 -4.08
CA SER A 79 5.59 -10.17 -5.21
C SER A 79 6.76 -10.69 -6.06
N GLY A 80 7.74 -11.32 -5.44
CA GLY A 80 8.93 -11.84 -6.09
C GLY A 80 9.98 -10.79 -6.50
N PHE A 81 9.70 -9.49 -6.34
CA PHE A 81 10.64 -8.41 -6.68
C PHE A 81 10.80 -7.35 -5.57
N ILE A 82 9.81 -7.18 -4.70
CA ILE A 82 9.88 -6.28 -3.57
C ILE A 82 10.65 -6.96 -2.45
N THR A 83 11.64 -6.27 -1.89
CA THR A 83 12.44 -6.78 -0.78
C THR A 83 12.57 -5.75 0.33
N PHE A 84 12.72 -6.23 1.57
CA PHE A 84 12.81 -5.40 2.76
C PHE A 84 14.04 -5.77 3.61
N ALA A 85 14.54 -4.78 4.35
CA ALA A 85 15.59 -4.96 5.34
C ALA A 85 15.26 -4.16 6.60
N THR A 86 15.41 -4.75 7.77
CA THR A 86 15.19 -4.05 9.04
C THR A 86 16.35 -3.15 9.40
N VAL A 87 16.06 -1.97 9.94
CA VAL A 87 17.05 -1.02 10.48
C VAL A 87 16.63 -0.54 11.86
N GLN A 88 17.60 -0.31 12.74
CA GLN A 88 17.33 0.16 14.10
C GLN A 88 17.05 1.66 14.15
N ASN A 89 17.79 2.43 13.35
CA ASN A 89 17.64 3.88 13.32
C ASN A 89 16.57 4.29 12.30
N GLU A 90 15.47 4.90 12.78
CA GLU A 90 14.37 5.37 11.96
C GLU A 90 14.78 6.42 10.91
N ASN A 91 15.80 7.22 11.18
CA ASN A 91 16.31 8.19 10.21
C ASN A 91 16.88 7.54 8.95
N ASN A 92 17.18 6.25 9.01
CA ASN A 92 17.68 5.47 7.88
C ASN A 92 16.59 4.61 7.24
N ALA A 93 15.34 4.66 7.76
CA ALA A 93 14.24 3.87 7.26
C ALA A 93 13.54 4.54 6.07
N ASP A 94 13.11 3.74 5.11
CA ASP A 94 12.22 4.13 4.02
C ASP A 94 10.75 4.02 4.47
N ILE A 95 10.43 2.99 5.26
CA ILE A 95 9.11 2.78 5.86
C ILE A 95 9.27 2.72 7.38
N ILE A 96 8.56 3.59 8.08
CA ILE A 96 8.54 3.61 9.55
C ILE A 96 7.17 3.10 10.01
N ILE A 97 7.16 2.11 10.89
CA ILE A 97 5.96 1.63 11.54
C ILE A 97 5.96 2.19 12.97
N ASN A 98 5.03 3.09 13.27
CA ASN A 98 4.81 3.63 14.59
C ASN A 98 3.61 2.92 15.23
N ILE A 99 3.81 2.34 16.42
CA ILE A 99 2.72 1.85 17.25
C ILE A 99 2.44 2.96 18.27
N GLU A 100 1.31 3.64 18.10
CA GLU A 100 0.94 4.84 18.87
C GLU A 100 -0.08 4.48 19.97
N PRO A 101 -0.18 5.29 21.05
CA PRO A 101 -1.27 5.15 22.01
C PRO A 101 -2.63 5.31 21.31
N THR A 102 -3.59 4.50 21.71
CA THR A 102 -4.96 4.64 21.19
C THR A 102 -5.60 5.89 21.77
N PRO A 103 -6.11 6.83 20.94
CA PRO A 103 -6.78 8.03 21.41
C PRO A 103 -7.99 7.69 22.31
N SER A 104 -8.13 8.36 23.43
CA SER A 104 -9.22 8.13 24.39
C SER A 104 -10.60 8.51 23.85
N ASP A 105 -10.65 9.33 22.84
CA ASP A 105 -11.86 9.83 22.14
C ASP A 105 -12.12 9.11 20.82
N MET A 106 -11.35 8.04 20.53
CA MET A 106 -11.48 7.28 19.29
C MET A 106 -12.91 6.78 19.06
N CYS A 107 -13.66 6.53 20.12
CA CYS A 107 -15.04 6.06 20.07
C CYS A 107 -15.87 6.65 21.19
N SER A 108 -16.59 7.72 20.93
CA SER A 108 -17.49 8.36 21.89
C SER A 108 -18.91 7.82 21.88
N GLU A 109 -19.29 7.05 20.84
CA GLU A 109 -20.64 6.54 20.66
C GLU A 109 -20.68 5.03 20.49
N LYS A 110 -21.82 4.40 20.85
CA LYS A 110 -22.05 2.98 20.54
C LYS A 110 -22.06 2.80 19.02
N ASN A 111 -21.29 1.83 18.51
CA ASN A 111 -21.10 1.53 17.08
C ASN A 111 -20.34 2.59 16.29
N CYS A 112 -19.40 3.27 16.88
CA CYS A 112 -18.54 4.18 16.15
C CYS A 112 -17.64 3.43 15.16
N LYS A 113 -17.37 4.11 14.06
CA LYS A 113 -16.32 3.68 13.11
C LYS A 113 -15.00 4.29 13.55
N TYR A 114 -13.98 3.48 13.70
CA TYR A 114 -12.65 3.96 14.05
C TYR A 114 -11.58 3.36 13.14
N VAL A 115 -10.49 4.05 13.01
CA VAL A 115 -9.34 3.64 12.20
C VAL A 115 -8.36 2.88 13.08
N VAL A 116 -7.97 1.68 12.69
CA VAL A 116 -7.01 0.83 13.40
C VAL A 116 -5.58 1.23 13.09
N GLY A 117 -5.36 1.62 11.85
CA GLY A 117 -4.07 2.08 11.34
C GLY A 117 -4.26 2.87 10.05
N PHE A 118 -3.23 3.58 9.64
CA PHE A 118 -3.22 4.32 8.39
C PHE A 118 -1.79 4.58 7.92
N THR A 119 -1.66 4.82 6.62
CA THR A 119 -0.37 5.09 5.98
C THR A 119 -0.31 6.52 5.47
N THR A 120 0.76 7.23 5.83
CA THR A 120 1.02 8.61 5.41
C THR A 120 2.23 8.65 4.48
N PRO A 121 2.08 9.10 3.22
CA PRO A 121 3.17 9.20 2.28
C PRO A 121 3.92 10.53 2.41
N TYR A 122 5.24 10.48 2.25
CA TYR A 122 6.06 11.61 1.86
C TYR A 122 6.61 11.39 0.47
N VAL A 123 6.34 12.33 -0.44
CA VAL A 123 6.59 12.19 -1.88
C VAL A 123 7.45 13.34 -2.39
N LYS A 124 8.41 13.02 -3.25
CA LYS A 124 9.22 14.04 -3.95
C LYS A 124 9.43 13.61 -5.40
N GLY A 125 9.00 14.44 -6.34
CA GLY A 125 9.19 14.18 -7.78
C GLY A 125 8.49 12.91 -8.27
N GLY A 126 7.30 12.59 -7.74
CA GLY A 126 6.54 11.39 -8.12
C GLY A 126 6.99 10.08 -7.48
N ASN A 127 8.17 10.06 -6.85
CA ASN A 127 8.66 8.89 -6.12
C ASN A 127 8.38 8.99 -4.64
N LEU A 128 8.03 7.87 -4.03
CA LEU A 128 7.95 7.74 -2.58
C LEU A 128 9.35 7.93 -1.98
N LYS A 129 9.45 8.70 -0.90
CA LYS A 129 10.71 8.97 -0.22
C LYS A 129 10.73 8.46 1.21
N ASN A 130 9.59 8.54 1.87
CA ASN A 130 9.37 8.01 3.21
C ASN A 130 7.89 7.67 3.34
N MET A 131 7.59 6.58 4.02
CA MET A 131 6.23 6.15 4.32
C MET A 131 6.14 5.91 5.82
N THR A 132 5.09 6.43 6.43
CA THR A 132 4.81 6.15 7.84
C THR A 132 3.53 5.35 7.93
N ILE A 133 3.62 4.15 8.50
CA ILE A 133 2.46 3.34 8.87
C ILE A 133 2.23 3.60 10.36
N THR A 134 1.09 4.16 10.70
CA THR A 134 0.65 4.34 12.09
C THR A 134 -0.33 3.25 12.44
N LEU A 135 -0.07 2.57 13.54
CA LEU A 135 -0.97 1.59 14.15
C LEU A 135 -1.32 2.08 15.55
N TYR A 136 -2.55 1.92 15.94
CA TYR A 136 -2.90 2.10 17.34
C TYR A 136 -2.62 0.81 18.12
N ALA A 137 -2.18 0.95 19.38
CA ALA A 137 -1.81 -0.19 20.21
C ALA A 137 -3.01 -1.08 20.58
N LYS A 138 -4.20 -0.49 20.65
CA LYS A 138 -5.45 -1.15 21.06
C LYS A 138 -6.62 -0.68 20.20
N ASP A 139 -7.68 -1.46 20.24
CA ASP A 139 -8.97 -1.09 19.67
C ASP A 139 -9.65 0.04 20.48
N ALA A 140 -10.79 0.54 19.99
CA ALA A 140 -11.56 1.57 20.64
C ALA A 140 -12.19 1.13 22.00
N TYR A 141 -12.15 -0.15 22.31
CA TYR A 141 -12.65 -0.74 23.54
C TYR A 141 -11.52 -1.10 24.53
N ASN A 142 -10.30 -0.61 24.24
CA ASN A 142 -9.10 -0.82 25.06
C ASN A 142 -8.59 -2.28 25.09
N ASN A 143 -8.92 -3.10 24.09
CA ASN A 143 -8.36 -4.43 23.92
C ASN A 143 -7.17 -4.41 22.95
N PHE A 144 -6.15 -5.22 23.23
CA PHE A 144 -5.11 -5.46 22.22
C PHE A 144 -5.70 -6.21 21.02
N PHE A 145 -5.26 -5.87 19.83
CA PHE A 145 -5.61 -6.61 18.62
C PHE A 145 -5.11 -8.04 18.72
N SER A 146 -5.87 -8.99 18.20
CA SER A 146 -5.37 -10.35 17.99
C SER A 146 -4.23 -10.37 16.98
N ASP A 147 -3.48 -11.47 16.96
CA ASP A 147 -2.43 -11.73 15.96
C ASP A 147 -2.92 -11.53 14.54
N LYS A 148 -4.11 -12.05 14.20
CA LYS A 148 -4.72 -11.96 12.88
C LYS A 148 -5.16 -10.54 12.51
N GLU A 149 -5.82 -9.84 13.43
CA GLU A 149 -6.25 -8.46 13.21
C GLU A 149 -5.05 -7.56 12.95
N LEU A 150 -4.02 -7.70 13.76
CA LEU A 150 -2.78 -6.93 13.61
C LEU A 150 -2.08 -7.25 12.28
N TYR A 151 -1.90 -8.54 11.99
CA TYR A 151 -1.28 -9.00 10.75
C TYR A 151 -2.03 -8.49 9.52
N ASN A 152 -3.36 -8.65 9.48
CA ASN A 152 -4.19 -8.24 8.35
C ASN A 152 -4.16 -6.73 8.16
N THR A 153 -4.19 -5.96 9.24
CA THR A 153 -4.07 -4.50 9.21
C THR A 153 -2.74 -4.08 8.58
N ILE A 154 -1.64 -4.61 9.09
CA ILE A 154 -0.31 -4.29 8.57
C ILE A 154 -0.15 -4.74 7.13
N LEU A 155 -0.63 -5.92 6.77
CA LEU A 155 -0.53 -6.41 5.41
C LEU A 155 -1.20 -5.45 4.41
N HIS A 156 -2.37 -4.90 4.76
CA HIS A 156 -3.08 -3.88 3.98
C HIS A 156 -2.30 -2.56 3.92
N GLU A 157 -1.84 -2.06 5.07
CA GLU A 157 -1.12 -0.78 5.15
C GLU A 157 0.22 -0.83 4.39
N ILE A 158 0.88 -1.98 4.32
CA ILE A 158 2.05 -2.17 3.47
C ILE A 158 1.69 -1.96 1.98
N GLY A 159 0.52 -2.39 1.53
CA GLY A 159 0.05 -2.10 0.17
C GLY A 159 0.02 -0.60 -0.12
N HIS A 160 -0.49 0.21 0.79
CA HIS A 160 -0.42 1.67 0.70
C HIS A 160 1.01 2.18 0.73
N ALA A 161 1.84 1.64 1.62
CA ALA A 161 3.25 2.02 1.72
C ALA A 161 4.06 1.68 0.46
N LEU A 162 3.60 0.72 -0.34
CA LEU A 162 4.19 0.35 -1.62
C LEU A 162 3.66 1.15 -2.81
N GLY A 163 2.64 1.99 -2.60
CA GLY A 163 2.10 2.88 -3.63
C GLY A 163 0.68 2.58 -4.08
N ILE A 164 0.03 1.54 -3.56
CA ILE A 164 -1.39 1.30 -3.82
C ILE A 164 -2.20 2.28 -2.93
N MET A 165 -2.35 3.53 -3.38
CA MET A 165 -2.97 4.58 -2.56
C MET A 165 -4.49 4.46 -2.46
N GLY A 166 -5.14 3.87 -3.46
CA GLY A 166 -6.57 3.59 -3.47
C GLY A 166 -6.89 2.17 -3.03
N HIS A 167 -8.14 1.78 -3.20
CA HIS A 167 -8.64 0.49 -2.76
C HIS A 167 -9.31 -0.29 -3.91
N SER A 168 -9.28 -1.60 -3.81
CA SER A 168 -10.09 -2.48 -4.66
C SER A 168 -11.57 -2.43 -4.28
N TYR A 169 -12.44 -2.70 -5.26
CA TYR A 169 -13.87 -2.89 -5.03
C TYR A 169 -14.26 -4.36 -4.82
N SER A 170 -13.32 -5.28 -4.94
CA SER A 170 -13.55 -6.72 -4.75
C SER A 170 -13.25 -7.13 -3.31
N THR A 171 -14.18 -7.79 -2.67
CA THR A 171 -14.03 -8.35 -1.30
C THR A 171 -12.97 -9.43 -1.20
N GLU A 172 -12.54 -9.99 -2.34
CA GLU A 172 -11.52 -11.02 -2.41
C GLU A 172 -10.10 -10.47 -2.33
N ASP A 173 -9.95 -9.17 -2.56
CA ASP A 173 -8.64 -8.52 -2.58
C ASP A 173 -8.23 -8.04 -1.19
N LEU A 174 -6.94 -8.10 -0.90
CA LEU A 174 -6.36 -7.55 0.31
C LEU A 174 -6.67 -6.06 0.45
N MET A 175 -6.55 -5.32 -0.67
CA MET A 175 -6.76 -3.88 -0.70
C MET A 175 -8.23 -3.47 -0.85
N TYR A 176 -9.16 -4.35 -0.51
CA TYR A 176 -10.57 -4.00 -0.45
C TYR A 176 -10.85 -2.96 0.62
N MET A 177 -11.59 -1.92 0.26
CA MET A 177 -12.08 -0.95 1.21
C MET A 177 -13.32 -1.49 1.92
N ALA A 178 -13.18 -1.86 3.19
CA ALA A 178 -14.32 -2.22 4.02
C ALA A 178 -15.20 -0.98 4.26
N THR A 179 -16.32 -0.92 3.55
CA THR A 179 -17.29 0.17 3.69
C THR A 179 -18.51 -0.24 4.51
N ASP A 180 -18.58 -1.49 4.93
CA ASP A 180 -19.75 -1.95 5.60
C ASP A 180 -19.85 -1.40 7.03
N ASN A 181 -21.11 -1.18 7.41
CA ASN A 181 -21.52 -0.34 8.53
C ASN A 181 -21.28 -0.96 9.91
N SER A 182 -20.68 -2.13 10.01
CA SER A 182 -20.72 -2.90 11.26
C SER A 182 -19.47 -2.82 12.12
N SER A 183 -18.36 -2.33 11.58
CA SER A 183 -17.16 -2.22 12.39
C SER A 183 -15.96 -1.74 11.59
N GLY A 184 -15.37 -0.67 12.00
CA GLY A 184 -14.02 -0.27 11.70
C GLY A 184 -13.52 -0.44 10.26
N PHE A 185 -12.43 0.17 9.95
CA PHE A 185 -11.77 0.21 8.65
C PHE A 185 -11.45 -1.17 8.03
N PHE A 186 -11.44 -2.20 8.83
CA PHE A 186 -11.34 -3.58 8.40
C PHE A 186 -12.67 -4.26 8.65
N ALA A 187 -13.19 -4.92 7.64
CA ALA A 187 -14.19 -5.95 7.89
C ALA A 187 -13.59 -6.85 8.98
N PRO A 188 -14.10 -6.78 10.20
CA PRO A 188 -13.43 -7.28 11.41
C PRO A 188 -13.32 -8.77 11.45
N TYR A 189 -13.71 -9.41 10.44
CA TYR A 189 -14.14 -10.76 10.53
C TYR A 189 -13.46 -11.68 9.57
N ARG A 190 -12.35 -11.27 9.09
CA ARG A 190 -11.48 -12.26 8.54
C ARG A 190 -10.86 -12.97 9.74
N SER A 191 -11.62 -13.93 10.26
CA SER A 191 -11.18 -14.83 11.35
C SER A 191 -9.93 -15.66 10.97
N SER A 192 -9.38 -15.42 9.77
CA SER A 192 -8.21 -16.07 9.24
C SER A 192 -7.16 -15.03 8.82
N PHE A 193 -5.91 -15.43 8.81
CA PHE A 193 -4.84 -14.65 8.18
C PHE A 193 -5.14 -14.41 6.72
N GLN A 194 -4.97 -13.18 6.27
CA GLN A 194 -5.14 -12.78 4.88
C GLN A 194 -3.87 -13.03 4.07
N TYR A 195 -4.02 -12.99 2.77
CA TYR A 195 -2.95 -13.09 1.79
C TYR A 195 -3.30 -12.22 0.58
N LEU A 196 -2.32 -11.94 -0.26
CA LEU A 196 -2.54 -11.17 -1.46
C LEU A 196 -3.34 -11.99 -2.48
N SER A 197 -4.38 -11.40 -3.04
CA SER A 197 -5.09 -11.99 -4.18
C SER A 197 -4.25 -11.91 -5.45
N GLN A 198 -4.65 -12.65 -6.48
CA GLN A 198 -4.02 -12.51 -7.78
C GLN A 198 -4.18 -11.10 -8.37
N GLN A 199 -5.30 -10.41 -8.07
CA GLN A 199 -5.50 -9.04 -8.51
C GLN A 199 -4.59 -8.06 -7.76
N ASP A 200 -4.35 -8.26 -6.45
CA ASP A 200 -3.36 -7.47 -5.70
C ASP A 200 -1.96 -7.62 -6.33
N LEU A 201 -1.55 -8.83 -6.64
CA LEU A 201 -0.25 -9.12 -7.26
C LEU A 201 -0.14 -8.53 -8.67
N ASN A 202 -1.18 -8.65 -9.48
CA ASN A 202 -1.22 -8.05 -10.81
C ASN A 202 -1.17 -6.52 -10.72
N THR A 203 -1.85 -5.94 -9.76
CA THR A 203 -1.90 -4.49 -9.56
C THR A 203 -0.55 -3.94 -9.13
N ILE A 204 0.12 -4.56 -8.15
CA ILE A 204 1.45 -4.09 -7.71
C ILE A 204 2.50 -4.28 -8.81
N LEU A 205 2.46 -5.38 -9.55
CA LEU A 205 3.36 -5.60 -10.67
C LEU A 205 3.18 -4.55 -11.76
N LEU A 206 1.93 -4.22 -12.09
CA LEU A 206 1.61 -3.19 -13.08
C LEU A 206 2.01 -1.79 -12.59
N LEU A 207 1.76 -1.48 -11.32
CA LEU A 207 2.15 -0.21 -10.70
C LEU A 207 3.65 0.07 -10.88
N TYR A 208 4.49 -0.95 -10.69
CA TYR A 208 5.95 -0.80 -10.83
C TYR A 208 6.43 -0.79 -12.29
N LYS A 209 5.56 -1.05 -13.24
CA LYS A 209 5.81 -0.83 -14.69
C LYS A 209 5.37 0.55 -15.17
N LEU A 210 4.64 1.32 -14.35
CA LEU A 210 4.21 2.67 -14.68
C LEU A 210 5.30 3.67 -14.32
N ILE A 211 5.43 4.75 -15.12
CA ILE A 211 6.21 5.91 -14.69
C ILE A 211 5.42 6.66 -13.62
N PRO A 212 6.05 6.98 -12.49
CA PRO A 212 5.40 7.76 -11.44
C PRO A 212 5.12 9.19 -11.91
N ASP A 213 4.07 9.77 -11.38
CA ASP A 213 3.71 11.14 -11.71
C ASP A 213 4.56 12.17 -10.96
N ILE A 214 4.76 13.33 -11.60
CA ILE A 214 5.35 14.49 -10.94
C ILE A 214 4.28 15.12 -10.04
N CYS A 215 4.63 15.32 -8.79
CA CYS A 215 3.75 15.61 -7.64
C CYS A 215 2.82 16.84 -7.71
N ASN A 216 2.58 17.47 -8.82
CA ASN A 216 1.73 18.66 -8.87
C ASN A 216 0.59 18.59 -9.88
N THR A 217 0.43 17.48 -10.55
CA THR A 217 -0.64 17.33 -11.54
C THR A 217 -1.52 16.15 -11.16
N PRO A 218 -2.79 16.39 -10.80
CA PRO A 218 -3.73 15.31 -10.60
C PRO A 218 -3.84 14.48 -11.88
N ILE A 219 -3.67 13.18 -11.79
CA ILE A 219 -3.92 12.31 -12.93
C ILE A 219 -5.42 12.08 -13.04
N ASN A 220 -5.93 12.30 -14.24
CA ASN A 220 -7.22 11.75 -14.60
C ASN A 220 -7.07 10.21 -14.72
N LYS A 221 -7.97 9.45 -14.10
CA LYS A 221 -7.96 7.97 -14.13
C LYS A 221 -7.89 7.42 -15.55
N SER A 222 -8.42 8.13 -16.56
CA SER A 222 -8.31 7.79 -17.97
C SER A 222 -6.88 7.86 -18.51
N ASP A 223 -6.02 8.66 -17.89
CA ASP A 223 -4.65 8.89 -18.38
C ASP A 223 -3.67 7.80 -17.87
N ILE A 224 -4.05 7.02 -16.87
CA ILE A 224 -3.23 5.94 -16.32
C ILE A 224 -2.88 4.94 -17.42
N LYS A 225 -3.88 4.57 -18.23
CA LYS A 225 -3.67 3.65 -19.36
C LYS A 225 -2.63 4.17 -20.37
N GLY A 226 -2.38 5.48 -20.41
CA GLY A 226 -1.43 6.12 -21.29
C GLY A 226 0.02 6.16 -20.80
N LYS A 227 0.26 5.84 -19.52
CA LYS A 227 1.56 6.02 -18.89
C LYS A 227 2.33 4.73 -18.60
N ILE A 228 1.94 3.64 -19.23
CA ILE A 228 2.70 2.39 -19.18
C ILE A 228 3.86 2.50 -20.17
N TYR A 229 5.06 2.47 -19.65
CA TYR A 229 6.29 2.49 -20.44
C TYR A 229 6.91 1.10 -20.49
N ALA A 230 7.63 0.81 -21.57
CA ALA A 230 8.37 -0.42 -21.66
C ALA A 230 9.31 -0.56 -20.45
N PRO A 231 9.43 -1.74 -19.85
CA PRO A 231 10.45 -1.95 -18.84
C PRO A 231 11.80 -1.60 -19.48
N ILE A 232 12.60 -0.84 -18.78
CA ILE A 232 14.02 -0.74 -19.07
C ILE A 232 14.57 -2.14 -18.84
N ILE A 233 14.97 -2.81 -19.91
CA ILE A 233 15.58 -4.14 -19.87
C ILE A 233 16.92 -4.02 -19.14
#